data_8f25eca436893660c26dc38c00bd85d2
#
_entry.id   8f25eca436893660c26dc38c00bd85d2
#
_cell.length_a   1.000
_cell.length_b   1.000
_cell.length_c   1.000
_cell.angle_alpha   90.00
_cell.angle_beta   90.00
_cell.angle_gamma   90.00
#
_symmetry.space_group_name_H-M   'P 1'
#
loop_
_entity.id
_entity.type
_entity.pdbx_description
1 polymer ?
#
loop_
_entity_poly.entity_id
_entity_poly.type
_entity_poly.pdbx_seq_one_letter_code
_entity_poly.pdbx_strand_id
1 'polypeptide(L)'
;MQFCELISLLSDTNNKPYVIEGAKPGQKVAVSPSLVGRVMGSTISGDAGTVLGWINTPAIERGAVDPVFNNFGGEERFWFAPESGQFGLNLQGKLTGWENYRVPEAYTSQPFGVLASDRKSVVMHSRMGLTNAAGTDFLMDVIRTIRTLDFCPYALGFGGEVDFVGFESENLVQ
;
A
#
# COMPACT_ATOMS: atom_id res chain seq x y z
N MET A 1 11.33 -4.07 13.98
CA MET A 1 12.07 -3.67 12.77
C MET A 1 12.30 -2.17 12.82
N GLN A 2 13.52 -1.73 12.57
CA GLN A 2 13.85 -0.32 12.39
C GLN A 2 13.48 0.16 10.97
N PHE A 3 13.33 1.47 10.78
CA PHE A 3 12.95 2.00 9.48
C PHE A 3 14.03 1.76 8.40
N CYS A 4 15.31 1.88 8.77
CA CYS A 4 16.41 1.54 7.84
C CYS A 4 16.40 0.05 7.42
N GLU A 5 16.01 -0.86 8.31
CA GLU A 5 15.89 -2.29 7.99
C GLU A 5 14.77 -2.54 7.00
N LEU A 6 13.62 -1.84 7.13
CA LEU A 6 12.54 -1.89 6.15
C LEU A 6 13.01 -1.40 4.77
N ILE A 7 13.72 -0.27 4.73
CA ILE A 7 14.23 0.29 3.47
C ILE A 7 15.22 -0.66 2.79
N SER A 8 16.12 -1.29 3.58
CA SER A 8 17.05 -2.30 3.07
C SER A 8 16.30 -3.52 2.52
N LEU A 9 15.37 -4.09 3.30
CA LEU A 9 14.55 -5.24 2.87
C LEU A 9 13.84 -4.97 1.54
N LEU A 10 13.19 -3.82 1.39
CA LEU A 10 12.48 -3.47 0.17
C LEU A 10 13.44 -3.28 -1.01
N SER A 11 14.61 -2.67 -0.77
CA SER A 11 15.61 -2.44 -1.82
C SER A 11 16.25 -3.75 -2.29
N ASP A 12 16.60 -4.62 -1.35
CA ASP A 12 17.27 -5.90 -1.62
C ASP A 12 16.33 -6.91 -2.34
N THR A 13 15.02 -6.75 -2.15
CA THR A 13 14.00 -7.56 -2.82
C THR A 13 13.41 -6.90 -4.08
N ASN A 14 14.08 -5.89 -4.63
CA ASN A 14 13.69 -5.15 -5.83
C ASN A 14 12.32 -4.42 -5.71
N ASN A 15 11.91 -4.13 -4.49
CA ASN A 15 10.70 -3.36 -4.17
C ASN A 15 11.04 -1.92 -3.76
N LYS A 16 11.98 -1.30 -4.48
CA LYS A 16 12.57 0.01 -4.16
C LYS A 16 11.54 1.01 -3.63
N PRO A 17 11.66 1.44 -2.36
CA PRO A 17 10.71 2.36 -1.77
C PRO A 17 11.02 3.81 -2.12
N TYR A 18 9.98 4.64 -2.10
CA TYR A 18 10.07 6.09 -2.03
C TYR A 18 9.86 6.51 -0.58
N VAL A 19 10.80 7.25 -0.03
CA VAL A 19 10.69 7.78 1.33
C VAL A 19 10.26 9.24 1.25
N ILE A 20 9.10 9.53 1.84
CA ILE A 20 8.59 10.89 1.97
C ILE A 20 8.66 11.33 3.44
N GLU A 21 8.86 12.63 3.65
CA GLU A 21 9.15 13.20 4.97
C GLU A 21 7.90 13.83 5.59
N GLY A 22 7.71 13.64 6.88
CA GLY A 22 6.66 14.29 7.66
C GLY A 22 6.94 15.77 7.95
N ALA A 23 6.14 16.35 8.84
CA ALA A 23 6.26 17.75 9.22
C ALA A 23 7.50 18.05 10.07
N LYS A 24 7.88 17.10 10.94
CA LYS A 24 9.03 17.23 11.86
C LYS A 24 10.20 16.37 11.39
N PRO A 25 11.45 16.75 11.72
CA PRO A 25 12.62 15.90 11.46
C PRO A 25 12.43 14.50 12.05
N GLY A 26 12.79 13.48 11.28
CA GLY A 26 12.66 12.08 11.71
C GLY A 26 11.31 11.43 11.38
N GLN A 27 10.30 12.19 11.02
CA GLN A 27 9.03 11.63 10.53
C GLN A 27 9.20 11.21 9.07
N LYS A 28 8.97 9.93 8.80
CA LYS A 28 9.17 9.33 7.46
C LYS A 28 8.07 8.33 7.14
N VAL A 29 7.74 8.21 5.86
CA VAL A 29 6.80 7.23 5.33
C VAL A 29 7.43 6.55 4.13
N ALA A 30 7.43 5.21 4.10
CA ALA A 30 7.94 4.40 3.01
C ALA A 30 6.80 3.95 2.11
N VAL A 31 6.82 4.35 0.85
CA VAL A 31 5.84 3.98 -0.19
C VAL A 31 6.53 3.05 -1.18
N SER A 32 5.95 1.88 -1.46
CA SER A 32 6.47 0.94 -2.46
C SER A 32 5.55 0.88 -3.68
N PRO A 33 5.91 1.53 -4.79
CA PRO A 33 5.16 1.42 -6.05
C PRO A 33 5.10 -0.02 -6.57
N SER A 34 6.18 -0.79 -6.40
CA SER A 34 6.26 -2.19 -6.85
C SER A 34 5.29 -3.12 -6.12
N LEU A 35 4.88 -2.76 -4.92
CA LEU A 35 3.91 -3.50 -4.11
C LEU A 35 2.53 -2.80 -4.14
N VAL A 36 2.06 -2.50 -5.36
CA VAL A 36 0.72 -1.91 -5.61
C VAL A 36 0.56 -0.51 -5.01
N GLY A 37 1.62 0.31 -5.04
CA GLY A 37 1.58 1.67 -4.49
C GLY A 37 1.29 1.70 -2.99
N ARG A 38 1.72 0.68 -2.25
CA ARG A 38 1.43 0.46 -0.83
C ARG A 38 2.27 1.37 0.06
N VAL A 39 1.67 1.89 1.13
CA VAL A 39 2.41 2.44 2.27
C VAL A 39 2.89 1.26 3.11
N MET A 40 4.20 1.03 3.11
CA MET A 40 4.79 -0.11 3.78
C MET A 40 4.99 0.15 5.26
N GLY A 41 5.44 1.33 5.62
CA GLY A 41 5.66 1.65 7.02
C GLY A 41 6.02 3.10 7.22
N SER A 42 5.81 3.58 8.43
CA SER A 42 6.16 4.91 8.86
C SER A 42 6.95 4.90 10.16
N THR A 43 7.59 6.02 10.48
CA THR A 43 8.31 6.24 11.74
C THR A 43 8.26 7.71 12.14
N ILE A 44 8.36 7.96 13.43
CA ILE A 44 8.49 9.31 14.00
C ILE A 44 9.93 9.64 14.45
N SER A 45 10.85 8.67 14.38
CA SER A 45 12.17 8.75 15.03
C SER A 45 13.34 8.49 14.07
N GLY A 46 13.17 8.74 12.78
CA GLY A 46 14.22 8.61 11.77
C GLY A 46 14.57 7.17 11.41
N ASP A 47 15.76 6.98 10.84
CA ASP A 47 16.17 5.69 10.28
C ASP A 47 16.29 4.57 11.31
N ALA A 48 16.69 4.90 12.53
CA ALA A 48 16.75 3.97 13.67
C ALA A 48 15.40 3.83 14.40
N GLY A 49 14.40 4.60 14.01
CA GLY A 49 13.06 4.56 14.63
C GLY A 49 12.31 3.28 14.30
N THR A 50 11.43 2.88 15.20
CA THR A 50 10.55 1.72 15.00
C THR A 50 9.57 1.97 13.88
N VAL A 51 9.40 0.98 13.00
CA VAL A 51 8.32 0.96 12.00
C VAL A 51 6.98 0.73 12.69
N LEU A 52 6.00 1.57 12.40
CA LEU A 52 4.68 1.51 13.02
C LEU A 52 3.76 0.46 12.38
N GLY A 53 4.04 0.10 11.12
CA GLY A 53 3.29 -0.92 10.39
C GLY A 53 3.73 -2.36 10.66
N TRP A 54 2.85 -3.30 10.36
CA TRP A 54 3.22 -4.73 10.33
C TRP A 54 3.81 -5.11 8.97
N ILE A 55 4.99 -5.74 8.97
CA ILE A 55 5.72 -6.14 7.78
C ILE A 55 5.82 -7.66 7.72
N ASN A 56 5.36 -8.24 6.61
CA ASN A 56 5.51 -9.67 6.36
C ASN A 56 6.84 -9.94 5.61
N THR A 57 7.95 -9.88 6.34
CA THR A 57 9.29 -10.10 5.79
C THR A 57 9.39 -11.38 4.95
N PRO A 58 8.94 -12.57 5.43
CA PRO A 58 9.01 -13.78 4.64
C PRO A 58 8.23 -13.73 3.32
N ALA A 59 7.12 -13.00 3.28
CA ALA A 59 6.36 -12.84 2.03
C ALA A 59 7.07 -11.90 1.04
N ILE A 60 7.67 -10.82 1.54
CA ILE A 60 8.43 -9.88 0.71
C ILE A 60 9.65 -10.57 0.11
N GLU A 61 10.39 -11.37 0.90
CA GLU A 61 11.56 -12.12 0.45
C GLU A 61 11.23 -13.20 -0.59
N ARG A 62 10.08 -13.88 -0.44
CA ARG A 62 9.61 -14.87 -1.44
C ARG A 62 9.11 -14.24 -2.73
N GLY A 63 8.62 -13.00 -2.66
CA GLY A 63 7.92 -12.35 -3.76
C GLY A 63 6.47 -12.81 -3.93
N ALA A 64 5.86 -12.41 -5.05
CA ALA A 64 4.45 -12.64 -5.35
C ALA A 64 4.23 -14.04 -5.97
N VAL A 65 4.40 -15.09 -5.18
CA VAL A 65 4.32 -16.49 -5.62
C VAL A 65 3.09 -17.25 -5.11
N ASP A 66 2.32 -16.68 -4.18
CA ASP A 66 1.10 -17.29 -3.67
C ASP A 66 -0.05 -17.08 -4.67
N PRO A 67 -0.66 -18.17 -5.19
CA PRO A 67 -1.73 -18.05 -6.17
C PRO A 67 -3.06 -17.59 -5.59
N VAL A 68 -3.19 -17.55 -4.27
CA VAL A 68 -4.41 -17.13 -3.57
C VAL A 68 -4.32 -15.70 -3.12
N PHE A 69 -3.27 -15.37 -2.36
CA PHE A 69 -3.10 -14.04 -1.80
C PHE A 69 -1.65 -13.77 -1.35
N ASN A 70 -1.04 -12.74 -1.91
CA ASN A 70 0.27 -12.27 -1.49
C ASN A 70 0.12 -11.14 -0.47
N ASN A 71 0.14 -11.48 0.81
CA ASN A 71 0.01 -10.50 1.90
C ASN A 71 1.39 -10.02 2.35
N PHE A 72 1.84 -8.89 1.85
CA PHE A 72 3.12 -8.29 2.18
C PHE A 72 3.12 -7.46 3.48
N GLY A 73 1.95 -7.26 4.10
CA GLY A 73 1.80 -6.32 5.23
C GLY A 73 1.66 -4.87 4.75
N GLY A 74 2.19 -3.95 5.53
CA GLY A 74 2.10 -2.51 5.31
C GLY A 74 1.03 -1.85 6.18
N GLU A 75 1.00 -0.52 6.14
CA GLU A 75 0.03 0.29 6.90
C GLU A 75 -1.23 0.58 6.10
N GLU A 76 -1.10 0.73 4.77
CA GLU A 76 -2.22 1.05 3.91
C GLU A 76 -1.99 0.50 2.50
N ARG A 77 -3.07 0.06 1.86
CA ARG A 77 -3.07 -0.44 0.48
C ARG A 77 -4.32 0.00 -0.27
N PHE A 78 -4.21 0.12 -1.58
CA PHE A 78 -5.36 0.30 -2.47
C PHE A 78 -6.13 -1.02 -2.63
N TRP A 79 -7.47 -0.94 -2.57
CA TRP A 79 -8.33 -2.09 -2.68
C TRP A 79 -9.72 -1.71 -3.18
N PHE A 80 -10.25 -2.48 -4.11
CA PHE A 80 -11.64 -2.32 -4.55
C PHE A 80 -12.58 -3.26 -3.79
N ALA A 81 -13.84 -2.85 -3.67
CA ALA A 81 -14.94 -3.64 -3.15
C ALA A 81 -16.01 -3.84 -4.26
N PRO A 82 -16.86 -4.88 -4.14
CA PRO A 82 -16.89 -5.91 -3.11
C PRO A 82 -15.87 -7.04 -3.35
N GLU A 83 -15.39 -7.64 -2.26
CA GLU A 83 -14.45 -8.77 -2.34
C GLU A 83 -15.14 -10.07 -2.76
N SER A 84 -16.38 -10.29 -2.31
CA SER A 84 -17.14 -11.53 -2.49
C SER A 84 -18.58 -11.28 -2.93
N GLY A 85 -19.34 -12.36 -3.13
CA GLY A 85 -20.69 -12.30 -3.67
C GLY A 85 -20.71 -12.27 -5.20
N GLN A 86 -21.88 -12.09 -5.79
CA GLN A 86 -22.05 -12.15 -7.25
C GLN A 86 -21.28 -11.08 -8.04
N PHE A 87 -20.89 -10.00 -7.40
CA PHE A 87 -20.07 -8.95 -7.98
C PHE A 87 -18.65 -8.90 -7.39
N GLY A 88 -18.30 -9.92 -6.59
CA GLY A 88 -17.02 -10.00 -5.92
C GLY A 88 -15.85 -10.07 -6.89
N LEU A 89 -14.79 -9.35 -6.58
CA LEU A 89 -13.59 -9.27 -7.41
C LEU A 89 -12.56 -10.35 -7.05
N ASN A 90 -12.72 -11.01 -5.88
CA ASN A 90 -11.80 -12.05 -5.41
C ASN A 90 -12.34 -13.48 -5.61
N LEU A 91 -13.39 -13.66 -6.37
CA LEU A 91 -13.97 -14.97 -6.67
C LEU A 91 -13.84 -15.28 -8.16
N GLN A 92 -13.18 -16.39 -8.48
CA GLN A 92 -12.98 -16.80 -9.86
C GLN A 92 -14.08 -17.78 -10.30
N GLY A 93 -15.00 -17.27 -11.11
CA GLY A 93 -15.98 -18.08 -11.83
C GLY A 93 -17.08 -18.74 -10.98
N LYS A 94 -17.13 -18.51 -9.66
CA LYS A 94 -18.18 -19.01 -8.76
C LYS A 94 -18.52 -18.00 -7.68
N LEU A 95 -19.77 -18.00 -7.26
CA LEU A 95 -20.32 -17.02 -6.33
C LEU A 95 -19.91 -17.28 -4.87
N THR A 96 -19.48 -18.50 -4.53
CA THR A 96 -19.17 -18.92 -3.16
C THR A 96 -18.07 -19.99 -3.14
N GLY A 97 -17.43 -20.14 -1.99
CA GLY A 97 -16.44 -21.16 -1.69
C GLY A 97 -15.01 -20.63 -1.65
N TRP A 98 -14.31 -20.94 -0.58
CA TRP A 98 -12.92 -20.56 -0.37
C TRP A 98 -11.97 -21.15 -1.42
N GLU A 99 -12.33 -22.30 -2.00
CA GLU A 99 -11.58 -22.94 -3.07
C GLU A 99 -11.50 -22.07 -4.34
N ASN A 100 -12.44 -21.15 -4.50
CA ASN A 100 -12.51 -20.21 -5.61
C ASN A 100 -11.98 -18.83 -5.27
N TYR A 101 -11.58 -18.60 -4.02
CA TYR A 101 -11.04 -17.31 -3.60
C TYR A 101 -9.64 -17.11 -4.14
N ARG A 102 -9.47 -16.05 -4.88
CA ARG A 102 -8.19 -15.60 -5.45
C ARG A 102 -8.19 -14.10 -5.48
N VAL A 103 -7.24 -13.49 -4.79
CA VAL A 103 -7.07 -12.04 -4.87
C VAL A 103 -6.40 -11.69 -6.19
N PRO A 104 -7.00 -10.83 -7.02
CA PRO A 104 -6.42 -10.44 -8.30
C PRO A 104 -5.00 -9.89 -8.16
N GLU A 105 -4.16 -10.20 -9.12
CA GLU A 105 -2.78 -9.69 -9.17
C GLU A 105 -2.73 -8.17 -9.12
N ALA A 106 -3.71 -7.51 -9.74
CA ALA A 106 -3.88 -6.07 -9.69
C ALA A 106 -3.88 -5.47 -8.27
N TYR A 107 -4.25 -6.25 -7.24
CA TYR A 107 -4.24 -5.80 -5.84
C TYR A 107 -3.04 -6.27 -5.04
N THR A 108 -2.31 -7.27 -5.52
CA THR A 108 -1.28 -7.93 -4.72
C THR A 108 0.12 -7.66 -5.19
N SER A 109 0.34 -7.62 -6.50
CA SER A 109 1.69 -7.59 -7.05
C SER A 109 1.87 -6.72 -8.28
N GLN A 110 0.79 -6.23 -8.90
CA GLN A 110 0.92 -5.36 -10.07
C GLN A 110 1.57 -4.02 -9.67
N PRO A 111 2.72 -3.65 -10.26
CA PRO A 111 3.39 -2.41 -9.89
C PRO A 111 2.64 -1.17 -10.40
N PHE A 112 2.78 -0.08 -9.67
CA PHE A 112 2.44 1.25 -10.13
C PHE A 112 3.67 1.93 -10.74
N GLY A 113 3.50 2.59 -11.87
CA GLY A 113 4.51 3.49 -12.43
C GLY A 113 4.51 4.82 -11.68
N VAL A 114 5.68 5.33 -11.31
CA VAL A 114 5.79 6.64 -10.66
C VAL A 114 5.72 7.75 -11.70
N LEU A 115 4.77 8.66 -11.57
CA LEU A 115 4.59 9.82 -12.42
C LEU A 115 5.38 11.03 -11.91
N ALA A 116 5.37 11.24 -10.58
CA ALA A 116 6.09 12.31 -9.93
C ALA A 116 6.39 11.94 -8.48
N SER A 117 7.45 12.52 -7.91
CA SER A 117 7.75 12.42 -6.49
C SER A 117 8.54 13.63 -6.01
N ASP A 118 8.30 14.01 -4.78
CA ASP A 118 9.06 15.02 -4.05
C ASP A 118 9.28 14.58 -2.60
N ARG A 119 9.73 15.52 -1.74
CA ARG A 119 9.97 15.21 -0.31
C ARG A 119 8.69 14.89 0.47
N LYS A 120 7.52 15.26 -0.01
CA LYS A 120 6.24 15.18 0.70
C LYS A 120 5.25 14.24 0.04
N SER A 121 5.46 13.87 -1.23
CA SER A 121 4.47 13.11 -1.98
C SER A 121 5.07 12.17 -3.02
N VAL A 122 4.29 11.13 -3.35
CA VAL A 122 4.53 10.25 -4.50
C VAL A 122 3.22 10.12 -5.26
N VAL A 123 3.25 10.41 -6.56
CA VAL A 123 2.13 10.24 -7.49
C VAL A 123 2.42 9.05 -8.39
N MET A 124 1.49 8.11 -8.44
CA MET A 124 1.68 6.83 -9.12
C MET A 124 0.48 6.52 -10.01
N HIS A 125 0.69 5.73 -11.04
CA HIS A 125 -0.35 5.26 -11.97
C HIS A 125 -0.23 3.76 -12.22
N SER A 126 -1.37 3.11 -12.31
CA SER A 126 -1.48 1.73 -12.81
C SER A 126 -2.76 1.56 -13.61
N ARG A 127 -2.69 0.74 -14.64
CA ARG A 127 -3.85 0.31 -15.41
C ARG A 127 -4.21 -1.10 -15.00
N MET A 128 -5.38 -1.27 -14.40
CA MET A 128 -5.82 -2.52 -13.78
C MET A 128 -6.94 -3.16 -14.58
N GLY A 129 -6.74 -4.43 -14.97
CA GLY A 129 -7.79 -5.28 -15.49
C GLY A 129 -8.34 -6.17 -14.38
N LEU A 130 -9.66 -6.19 -14.20
CA LEU A 130 -10.35 -6.99 -13.19
C LEU A 130 -11.59 -7.63 -13.80
N THR A 131 -11.90 -8.86 -13.40
CA THR A 131 -13.13 -9.55 -13.76
C THR A 131 -13.86 -9.93 -12.48
N ASN A 132 -15.13 -9.56 -12.34
CA ASN A 132 -15.92 -9.95 -11.18
C ASN A 132 -16.49 -11.38 -11.31
N ALA A 133 -17.07 -11.90 -10.23
CA ALA A 133 -17.65 -13.24 -10.20
C ALA A 133 -18.82 -13.44 -11.19
N ALA A 134 -19.49 -12.36 -11.61
CA ALA A 134 -20.52 -12.39 -12.65
C ALA A 134 -19.95 -12.42 -14.08
N GLY A 135 -18.62 -12.34 -14.24
CA GLY A 135 -17.97 -12.32 -15.56
C GLY A 135 -17.94 -10.95 -16.23
N THR A 136 -18.13 -9.87 -15.46
CA THR A 136 -17.99 -8.52 -15.99
C THR A 136 -16.54 -8.07 -15.91
N ASP A 137 -15.99 -7.65 -17.04
CA ASP A 137 -14.63 -7.12 -17.13
C ASP A 137 -14.61 -5.62 -16.89
N PHE A 138 -13.62 -5.18 -16.13
CA PHE A 138 -13.31 -3.78 -15.86
C PHE A 138 -11.88 -3.50 -16.29
N LEU A 139 -11.67 -2.38 -16.92
CA LEU A 139 -10.36 -1.84 -17.23
C LEU A 139 -10.31 -0.43 -16.67
N MET A 140 -9.48 -0.22 -15.68
CA MET A 140 -9.44 1.02 -14.91
C MET A 140 -8.05 1.63 -14.91
N ASP A 141 -7.99 2.92 -15.14
CA ASP A 141 -6.80 3.71 -14.90
C ASP A 141 -6.88 4.28 -13.48
N VAL A 142 -5.87 3.97 -12.66
CA VAL A 142 -5.80 4.39 -11.26
C VAL A 142 -4.62 5.34 -11.09
N ILE A 143 -4.90 6.59 -10.73
CA ILE A 143 -3.88 7.55 -10.28
C ILE A 143 -3.97 7.60 -8.76
N ARG A 144 -2.85 7.27 -8.11
CA ARG A 144 -2.74 7.20 -6.66
C ARG A 144 -1.69 8.17 -6.17
N THR A 145 -2.08 9.05 -5.25
CA THR A 145 -1.18 9.98 -4.57
C THR A 145 -1.09 9.64 -3.09
N ILE A 146 0.11 9.46 -2.59
CA ILE A 146 0.40 9.40 -1.15
C ILE A 146 1.14 10.67 -0.80
N ARG A 147 0.64 11.42 0.20
CA ARG A 147 1.32 12.61 0.70
C ARG A 147 1.30 12.68 2.21
N THR A 148 2.36 13.20 2.81
CA THR A 148 2.45 13.40 4.25
C THR A 148 1.64 14.60 4.70
N LEU A 149 1.11 14.54 5.92
CA LEU A 149 0.35 15.61 6.56
C LEU A 149 1.26 16.48 7.44
N ASP A 150 1.05 17.78 7.40
CA ASP A 150 1.79 18.75 8.23
C ASP A 150 1.20 18.91 9.64
N PHE A 151 -0.02 18.43 9.86
CA PHE A 151 -0.71 18.51 11.15
C PHE A 151 -1.55 17.25 11.39
N CYS A 152 -1.71 16.89 12.66
CA CYS A 152 -2.62 15.80 13.04
C CYS A 152 -4.07 16.32 13.09
N PRO A 153 -4.96 15.85 12.21
CA PRO A 153 -6.35 16.30 12.17
C PRO A 153 -7.13 15.93 13.45
N TYR A 154 -6.61 15.00 14.25
CA TYR A 154 -7.24 14.50 15.47
C TYR A 154 -6.56 15.01 16.76
N ALA A 155 -5.54 15.86 16.66
CA ALA A 155 -4.75 16.30 17.82
C ALA A 155 -5.59 16.98 18.92
N LEU A 156 -6.67 17.66 18.56
CA LEU A 156 -7.56 18.33 19.51
C LEU A 156 -8.24 17.38 20.52
N GLY A 157 -8.28 16.08 20.23
CA GLY A 157 -8.88 15.07 21.12
C GLY A 157 -7.94 14.54 22.20
N PHE A 158 -6.63 14.83 22.14
CA PHE A 158 -5.65 14.16 22.98
C PHE A 158 -5.21 14.95 24.23
N GLY A 159 -5.64 16.20 24.40
CA GLY A 159 -5.37 16.98 25.62
C GLY A 159 -3.90 17.27 25.90
N GLY A 160 -2.99 17.10 24.94
CA GLY A 160 -1.56 17.31 25.08
C GLY A 160 -0.81 17.23 23.75
N GLU A 161 0.51 17.44 23.79
CA GLU A 161 1.36 17.23 22.63
C GLU A 161 1.45 15.74 22.31
N VAL A 162 1.16 15.38 21.04
CA VAL A 162 1.28 14.03 20.51
C VAL A 162 2.25 14.07 19.35
N ASP A 163 3.28 13.23 19.40
CA ASP A 163 4.10 12.98 18.23
C ASP A 163 3.34 12.08 17.27
N PHE A 164 3.28 12.51 16.01
CA PHE A 164 2.58 11.76 14.97
C PHE A 164 3.38 11.77 13.67
N VAL A 165 3.18 10.79 12.86
CA VAL A 165 3.43 10.82 11.43
C VAL A 165 2.10 10.50 10.75
N GLY A 166 1.69 11.34 9.83
CA GLY A 166 0.42 11.18 9.12
C GLY A 166 0.62 11.26 7.62
N PHE A 167 -0.19 10.52 6.91
CA PHE A 167 -0.30 10.59 5.46
C PHE A 167 -1.76 10.47 5.03
N GLU A 168 -2.03 10.94 3.83
CA GLU A 168 -3.30 10.70 3.16
C GLU A 168 -3.05 9.99 1.84
N SER A 169 -4.04 9.21 1.41
CA SER A 169 -4.08 8.60 0.09
C SER A 169 -5.26 9.16 -0.70
N GLU A 170 -4.98 9.68 -1.87
CA GLU A 170 -5.97 10.10 -2.85
C GLU A 170 -5.92 9.14 -4.04
N ASN A 171 -7.09 8.63 -4.45
CA ASN A 171 -7.19 7.68 -5.55
C ASN A 171 -8.22 8.18 -6.56
N LEU A 172 -7.76 8.52 -7.76
CA LEU A 172 -8.61 8.83 -8.91
C LEU A 172 -8.72 7.58 -9.76
N VAL A 173 -9.94 7.11 -9.99
CA VAL A 173 -10.25 5.93 -10.81
C VAL A 173 -11.10 6.36 -12.00
N GLN A 174 -10.67 5.97 -13.19
CA GLN A 174 -11.37 6.24 -14.46
C GLN A 174 -11.57 4.96 -15.26
#